data_913ac6ce01e074394a38a32dc8b46217
#
_entry.id   913ac6ce01e074394a38a32dc8b46217
#
_cell.length_a   1.000
_cell.length_b   1.000
_cell.length_c   1.000
_cell.angle_alpha   90.00
_cell.angle_beta   90.00
_cell.angle_gamma   90.00
#
_symmetry.space_group_name_H-M   'P 1'
#
loop_
_entity.id
_entity.type
_entity.pdbx_description
1 polymer ?
#
loop_
_entity_poly.entity_id
_entity_poly.type
_entity_poly.pdbx_seq_one_letter_code
_entity_poly.pdbx_strand_id
1 'polypeptide(L)'
;MRIGIAGLNGLYWPIAMGNGLAGKPGVQFLAAATLGEDETEIKDNLGLSPAEYAAKYKIKLYDQAGDMVRNEQLDTVVLVTRHSQHADWVERLAKLGVNIFIPKTFVTTPEDAVRIVQAEKQYGIRVAVGPSARFLPPMAAVKRALEAGLIGAPFSLRVCHHHGTIDVFKQNDWYRDPKEGGPELSLGWYGIDLALHLMGDKVKMVFAKYGNYTSPGSPFMDCGRIVMEMEQGGAASFDMYFCNRINYPAWQLEIVGPKGVISIHRAGENATKTVVSLDGAAGYKELPLPEKTPHWEMFWVDEFVQGRELSVTAEYARQVTLISLAARDSARTGRVVALSS
;
A
#
# COMPACT_ATOMS: atom_id res chain seq x y z
N MET A 1 -7.40 18.00 13.21
CA MET A 1 -7.22 16.58 13.52
C MET A 1 -5.95 16.41 14.34
N ARG A 2 -6.05 15.79 15.53
CA ARG A 2 -4.93 15.55 16.47
C ARG A 2 -4.40 14.13 16.21
N ILE A 3 -3.13 14.02 15.86
CA ILE A 3 -2.53 12.76 15.36
C ILE A 3 -1.31 12.37 16.18
N GLY A 4 -1.16 11.05 16.41
CA GLY A 4 0.06 10.40 16.90
C GLY A 4 0.48 9.23 16.05
N ILE A 5 1.73 8.79 16.20
CA ILE A 5 2.26 7.57 15.59
C ILE A 5 2.49 6.53 16.69
N ALA A 6 1.96 5.33 16.51
CA ALA A 6 2.15 4.18 17.40
C ALA A 6 3.05 3.15 16.72
N GLY A 7 4.20 2.89 17.31
CA GLY A 7 5.30 2.09 16.76
C GLY A 7 6.30 2.93 16.00
N LEU A 8 7.58 2.66 16.20
CA LEU A 8 8.68 3.30 15.49
C LEU A 8 9.57 2.30 14.73
N ASN A 9 9.27 1.02 14.85
CA ASN A 9 10.02 -0.06 14.21
C ASN A 9 9.35 -0.60 12.94
N GLY A 10 8.61 0.25 12.21
CA GLY A 10 7.86 -0.12 11.01
C GLY A 10 8.56 0.28 9.71
N LEU A 11 9.76 -0.23 9.44
CA LEU A 11 10.53 0.08 8.24
C LEU A 11 10.82 1.61 8.16
N TYR A 12 10.68 2.19 6.98
CA TYR A 12 10.82 3.63 6.73
C TYR A 12 9.53 4.43 7.02
N TRP A 13 8.43 3.75 7.35
CA TRP A 13 7.12 4.39 7.49
C TRP A 13 7.07 5.47 8.58
N PRO A 14 7.70 5.32 9.76
CA PRO A 14 7.68 6.40 10.75
C PRO A 14 8.24 7.71 10.18
N ILE A 15 9.32 7.65 9.40
CA ILE A 15 9.92 8.84 8.75
C ILE A 15 9.01 9.38 7.64
N ALA A 16 8.47 8.51 6.78
CA ALA A 16 7.58 8.94 5.70
C ALA A 16 6.32 9.63 6.24
N MET A 17 5.70 9.01 7.26
CA MET A 17 4.52 9.58 7.93
C MET A 17 4.86 10.88 8.66
N GLY A 18 5.94 10.92 9.43
CA GLY A 18 6.37 12.12 10.11
C GLY A 18 6.61 13.30 9.17
N ASN A 19 7.29 13.06 8.03
CA ASN A 19 7.52 14.09 7.01
C ASN A 19 6.21 14.57 6.36
N GLY A 20 5.27 13.67 6.11
CA GLY A 20 3.98 14.00 5.51
C GLY A 20 3.01 14.70 6.46
N LEU A 21 3.08 14.42 7.76
CA LEU A 21 2.22 15.03 8.79
C LEU A 21 2.74 16.38 9.29
N ALA A 22 4.06 16.54 9.35
CA ALA A 22 4.66 17.77 9.86
C ALA A 22 4.30 18.97 8.99
N GLY A 23 3.60 19.94 9.60
CA GLY A 23 3.18 21.17 8.91
C GLY A 23 2.00 21.01 7.93
N LYS A 24 1.36 19.82 7.86
CA LYS A 24 0.19 19.64 7.01
C LYS A 24 -1.00 20.44 7.52
N PRO A 25 -1.67 21.25 6.68
CA PRO A 25 -2.84 22.03 7.10
C PRO A 25 -3.95 21.15 7.70
N GLY A 26 -4.55 21.61 8.79
CA GLY A 26 -5.62 20.88 9.49
C GLY A 26 -5.14 19.73 10.38
N VAL A 27 -3.83 19.51 10.48
CA VAL A 27 -3.20 18.44 11.28
C VAL A 27 -2.36 19.02 12.40
N GLN A 28 -2.50 18.45 13.60
CA GLN A 28 -1.58 18.63 14.73
C GLN A 28 -0.90 17.27 14.97
N PHE A 29 0.34 17.13 14.49
CA PHE A 29 1.17 15.97 14.79
C PHE A 29 1.79 16.16 16.16
N LEU A 30 1.35 15.42 17.18
CA LEU A 30 1.57 15.74 18.60
C LEU A 30 2.51 14.78 19.31
N ALA A 31 2.51 13.50 18.93
CA ALA A 31 3.22 12.50 19.70
C ALA A 31 3.58 11.25 18.89
N ALA A 32 4.53 10.49 19.43
CA ALA A 32 4.82 9.12 19.04
C ALA A 32 4.92 8.20 20.27
N ALA A 33 4.64 6.91 20.08
CA ALA A 33 4.81 5.89 21.10
C ALA A 33 5.73 4.77 20.60
N THR A 34 6.68 4.32 21.41
CA THR A 34 7.60 3.22 21.08
C THR A 34 6.95 1.84 21.19
N LEU A 35 5.86 1.75 21.95
CA LEU A 35 5.14 0.48 22.24
C LEU A 35 5.96 -0.55 23.02
N GLY A 36 7.05 -0.12 23.69
CA GLY A 36 7.99 -0.99 24.37
C GLY A 36 8.95 -1.73 23.42
N GLU A 37 9.05 -1.29 22.16
CA GLU A 37 10.04 -1.79 21.21
C GLU A 37 11.47 -1.39 21.65
N ASP A 38 12.44 -2.22 21.31
CA ASP A 38 13.85 -1.98 21.65
C ASP A 38 14.38 -0.73 20.96
N GLU A 39 14.93 0.21 21.73
CA GLU A 39 15.44 1.49 21.22
C GLU A 39 16.63 1.32 20.26
N THR A 40 17.44 0.29 20.47
CA THR A 40 18.58 0.01 19.60
C THR A 40 18.07 -0.48 18.25
N GLU A 41 17.10 -1.40 18.24
CA GLU A 41 16.45 -1.88 17.02
C GLU A 41 15.77 -0.74 16.26
N ILE A 42 15.06 0.15 16.97
CA ILE A 42 14.45 1.35 16.35
C ILE A 42 15.53 2.22 15.69
N LYS A 43 16.62 2.50 16.41
CA LYS A 43 17.72 3.34 15.90
C LYS A 43 18.40 2.73 14.68
N ASP A 44 18.64 1.43 14.69
CA ASP A 44 19.26 0.71 13.59
C ASP A 44 18.37 0.74 12.34
N ASN A 45 17.05 0.64 12.51
CA ASN A 45 16.07 0.64 11.43
C ASN A 45 15.77 2.03 10.86
N LEU A 46 15.64 3.04 11.73
CA LEU A 46 15.28 4.41 11.31
C LEU A 46 16.48 5.32 11.07
N GLY A 47 17.67 4.96 11.59
CA GLY A 47 18.81 5.87 11.66
C GLY A 47 18.65 6.98 12.70
N LEU A 48 17.64 6.93 13.55
CA LEU A 48 17.31 7.88 14.61
C LEU A 48 16.85 7.12 15.85
N SER A 49 17.33 7.53 17.03
CA SER A 49 16.71 7.07 18.29
C SER A 49 15.30 7.62 18.44
N PRO A 50 14.44 7.03 19.29
CA PRO A 50 13.10 7.57 19.59
C PRO A 50 13.14 9.04 20.03
N ALA A 51 14.11 9.43 20.85
CA ALA A 51 14.28 10.81 21.31
C ALA A 51 14.66 11.77 20.16
N GLU A 52 15.56 11.34 19.27
CA GLU A 52 15.94 12.12 18.07
C GLU A 52 14.77 12.25 17.10
N TYR A 53 13.95 11.19 16.94
CA TYR A 53 12.72 11.24 16.15
C TYR A 53 11.74 12.27 16.73
N ALA A 54 11.47 12.21 18.03
CA ALA A 54 10.58 13.17 18.70
C ALA A 54 11.08 14.62 18.58
N ALA A 55 12.38 14.84 18.76
CA ALA A 55 13.00 16.16 18.59
C ALA A 55 12.90 16.69 17.16
N LYS A 56 13.12 15.83 16.15
CA LYS A 56 13.02 16.18 14.73
C LYS A 56 11.66 16.76 14.37
N TYR A 57 10.59 16.15 14.85
CA TYR A 57 9.22 16.57 14.55
C TYR A 57 8.60 17.49 15.62
N LYS A 58 9.34 17.78 16.71
CA LYS A 58 8.89 18.61 17.84
C LYS A 58 7.62 18.06 18.50
N ILE A 59 7.59 16.74 18.72
CA ILE A 59 6.47 15.98 19.29
C ILE A 59 6.87 15.35 20.64
N LYS A 60 5.87 14.90 21.40
CA LYS A 60 6.11 14.17 22.64
C LYS A 60 6.35 12.69 22.36
N LEU A 61 7.16 12.06 23.22
CA LEU A 61 7.44 10.63 23.18
C LEU A 61 6.76 9.93 24.36
N TYR A 62 6.19 8.77 24.08
CA TYR A 62 5.52 7.88 25.02
C TYR A 62 6.01 6.44 24.85
N ASP A 63 5.94 5.65 25.93
CA ASP A 63 6.20 4.19 25.83
C ASP A 63 4.95 3.44 25.38
N GLN A 64 3.76 3.92 25.81
CA GLN A 64 2.49 3.24 25.57
C GLN A 64 1.54 4.08 24.72
N ALA A 65 0.96 3.46 23.68
CA ALA A 65 -0.02 4.14 22.82
C ALA A 65 -1.26 4.62 23.58
N GLY A 66 -1.70 3.87 24.61
CA GLY A 66 -2.87 4.26 25.41
C GLY A 66 -2.67 5.55 26.18
N ASP A 67 -1.49 5.78 26.73
CA ASP A 67 -1.15 7.02 27.42
C ASP A 67 -1.00 8.17 26.43
N MET A 68 -0.36 7.94 25.31
CA MET A 68 -0.27 8.89 24.21
C MET A 68 -1.67 9.37 23.76
N VAL A 69 -2.58 8.44 23.50
CA VAL A 69 -3.94 8.76 23.06
C VAL A 69 -4.69 9.61 24.09
N ARG A 70 -4.67 9.20 25.37
CA ARG A 70 -5.39 9.90 26.43
C ARG A 70 -4.81 11.28 26.72
N ASN A 71 -3.48 11.37 26.91
CA ASN A 71 -2.83 12.60 27.31
C ASN A 71 -2.84 13.66 26.21
N GLU A 72 -2.73 13.23 24.96
CA GLU A 72 -2.76 14.13 23.80
C GLU A 72 -4.15 14.26 23.18
N GLN A 73 -5.18 13.59 23.71
CA GLN A 73 -6.55 13.62 23.20
C GLN A 73 -6.58 13.41 21.66
N LEU A 74 -5.97 12.33 21.19
CA LEU A 74 -5.82 12.07 19.77
C LEU A 74 -7.13 11.67 19.11
N ASP A 75 -7.37 12.19 17.91
CA ASP A 75 -8.46 11.79 17.03
C ASP A 75 -8.09 10.56 16.17
N THR A 76 -6.79 10.46 15.84
CA THR A 76 -6.29 9.47 14.89
C THR A 76 -4.89 9.00 15.29
N VAL A 77 -4.63 7.73 15.06
CA VAL A 77 -3.31 7.11 15.26
C VAL A 77 -2.84 6.50 13.93
N VAL A 78 -1.62 6.81 13.54
CA VAL A 78 -0.90 6.05 12.50
C VAL A 78 -0.24 4.85 13.19
N LEU A 79 -0.63 3.64 12.83
CA LEU A 79 -0.10 2.41 13.41
C LEU A 79 1.05 1.89 12.55
N VAL A 80 2.27 1.93 13.07
CA VAL A 80 3.48 1.55 12.34
C VAL A 80 4.25 0.51 13.14
N THR A 81 3.81 -0.72 13.08
CA THR A 81 4.42 -1.87 13.77
C THR A 81 4.78 -2.97 12.78
N ARG A 82 5.24 -4.10 13.27
CA ARG A 82 5.36 -5.33 12.49
C ARG A 82 3.98 -5.74 11.97
N HIS A 83 3.92 -6.25 10.74
CA HIS A 83 2.64 -6.51 10.06
C HIS A 83 1.77 -7.54 10.80
N SER A 84 2.39 -8.55 11.40
CA SER A 84 1.70 -9.59 12.18
C SER A 84 1.08 -9.06 13.49
N GLN A 85 1.42 -7.85 13.92
CA GLN A 85 0.91 -7.24 15.15
C GLN A 85 -0.25 -6.27 14.91
N HIS A 86 -0.57 -5.95 13.66
CA HIS A 86 -1.54 -4.90 13.35
C HIS A 86 -2.92 -5.16 13.96
N ALA A 87 -3.44 -6.38 13.87
CA ALA A 87 -4.77 -6.69 14.41
C ALA A 87 -4.86 -6.49 15.92
N ASP A 88 -3.86 -6.93 16.67
CA ASP A 88 -3.81 -6.77 18.12
C ASP A 88 -3.78 -5.29 18.55
N TRP A 89 -2.98 -4.49 17.83
CA TRP A 89 -2.92 -3.06 18.11
C TRP A 89 -4.17 -2.32 17.69
N VAL A 90 -4.78 -2.69 16.56
CA VAL A 90 -6.06 -2.11 16.13
C VAL A 90 -7.14 -2.36 17.18
N GLU A 91 -7.28 -3.58 17.71
CA GLU A 91 -8.27 -3.89 18.75
C GLU A 91 -8.03 -3.09 20.04
N ARG A 92 -6.77 -2.85 20.41
CA ARG A 92 -6.43 -2.03 21.60
C ARG A 92 -6.75 -0.55 21.37
N LEU A 93 -6.39 0.00 20.22
CA LEU A 93 -6.60 1.41 19.88
C LEU A 93 -8.09 1.70 19.62
N ALA A 94 -8.82 0.79 18.98
CA ALA A 94 -10.24 0.89 18.73
C ALA A 94 -11.08 1.08 20.01
N LYS A 95 -10.69 0.39 21.11
CA LYS A 95 -11.29 0.57 22.43
C LYS A 95 -11.14 1.97 23.00
N LEU A 96 -10.20 2.75 22.50
CA LEU A 96 -9.98 4.14 22.88
C LEU A 96 -10.76 5.13 22.00
N GLY A 97 -11.50 4.64 20.99
CA GLY A 97 -12.34 5.44 20.10
C GLY A 97 -11.58 6.27 19.09
N VAL A 98 -10.31 5.95 18.79
CA VAL A 98 -9.49 6.69 17.82
C VAL A 98 -9.57 6.05 16.43
N ASN A 99 -9.57 6.86 15.38
CA ASN A 99 -9.41 6.39 14.02
C ASN A 99 -7.98 5.92 13.77
N ILE A 100 -7.78 5.02 12.81
CA ILE A 100 -6.48 4.40 12.59
C ILE A 100 -6.13 4.48 11.11
N PHE A 101 -4.87 4.83 10.80
CA PHE A 101 -4.26 4.60 9.52
C PHE A 101 -3.18 3.53 9.65
N ILE A 102 -3.19 2.55 8.75
CA ILE A 102 -2.22 1.45 8.72
C ILE A 102 -1.43 1.54 7.40
N PRO A 103 -0.12 1.80 7.43
CA PRO A 103 0.70 1.58 6.25
C PRO A 103 0.65 0.11 5.82
N LYS A 104 0.62 -0.13 4.50
CA LYS A 104 0.67 -1.49 3.98
C LYS A 104 2.00 -2.16 4.41
N THR A 105 2.06 -3.43 4.67
CA THR A 105 1.10 -4.52 4.51
C THR A 105 -0.02 -4.42 5.54
N PHE A 106 -1.26 -4.66 5.13
CA PHE A 106 -2.40 -4.53 6.04
C PHE A 106 -2.31 -5.54 7.19
N VAL A 107 -2.29 -6.82 6.87
CA VAL A 107 -2.06 -7.94 7.77
C VAL A 107 -1.45 -9.11 7.01
N THR A 108 -1.08 -10.19 7.71
CA THR A 108 -0.43 -11.37 7.13
C THR A 108 -1.28 -12.64 7.14
N THR A 109 -2.46 -12.58 7.78
CA THR A 109 -3.43 -13.70 7.85
C THR A 109 -4.84 -13.26 7.50
N PRO A 110 -5.70 -14.17 7.00
CA PRO A 110 -7.11 -13.86 6.76
C PRO A 110 -7.86 -13.51 8.04
N GLU A 111 -7.55 -14.20 9.14
CA GLU A 111 -8.17 -14.04 10.45
C GLU A 111 -7.94 -12.64 11.00
N ASP A 112 -6.72 -12.11 10.90
CA ASP A 112 -6.38 -10.77 11.34
C ASP A 112 -7.08 -9.70 10.52
N ALA A 113 -7.26 -9.93 9.21
CA ALA A 113 -8.03 -9.02 8.37
C ALA A 113 -9.51 -8.93 8.83
N VAL A 114 -10.12 -10.05 9.19
CA VAL A 114 -11.47 -10.11 9.74
C VAL A 114 -11.55 -9.39 11.10
N ARG A 115 -10.58 -9.60 11.98
CA ARG A 115 -10.51 -8.96 13.31
C ARG A 115 -10.50 -7.43 13.20
N ILE A 116 -9.71 -6.88 12.28
CA ILE A 116 -9.65 -5.41 12.08
C ILE A 116 -11.00 -4.86 11.59
N VAL A 117 -11.63 -5.50 10.60
CA VAL A 117 -12.94 -5.09 10.09
C VAL A 117 -14.02 -5.18 11.19
N GLN A 118 -13.96 -6.21 12.03
CA GLN A 118 -14.87 -6.36 13.16
C GLN A 118 -14.64 -5.27 14.23
N ALA A 119 -13.39 -4.95 14.56
CA ALA A 119 -13.05 -3.89 15.49
C ALA A 119 -13.53 -2.52 14.99
N GLU A 120 -13.34 -2.20 13.70
CA GLU A 120 -13.86 -0.98 13.08
C GLU A 120 -15.38 -0.83 13.30
N LYS A 121 -16.13 -1.89 13.01
CA LYS A 121 -17.60 -1.91 13.17
C LYS A 121 -18.03 -1.84 14.63
N GLN A 122 -17.40 -2.63 15.49
CA GLN A 122 -17.75 -2.76 16.90
C GLN A 122 -17.56 -1.45 17.68
N TYR A 123 -16.48 -0.72 17.41
CA TYR A 123 -16.12 0.48 18.14
C TYR A 123 -16.49 1.77 17.40
N GLY A 124 -17.06 1.68 16.19
CA GLY A 124 -17.50 2.85 15.41
C GLY A 124 -16.35 3.75 14.98
N ILE A 125 -15.15 3.22 14.85
CA ILE A 125 -13.98 3.93 14.36
C ILE A 125 -13.85 3.77 12.85
N ARG A 126 -12.92 4.49 12.25
CA ARG A 126 -12.57 4.39 10.82
C ARG A 126 -11.14 3.89 10.69
N VAL A 127 -10.92 2.90 9.83
CA VAL A 127 -9.58 2.36 9.53
C VAL A 127 -9.27 2.57 8.06
N ALA A 128 -8.28 3.42 7.78
CA ALA A 128 -7.74 3.62 6.44
C ALA A 128 -6.44 2.83 6.27
N VAL A 129 -6.19 2.35 5.05
CA VAL A 129 -5.00 1.55 4.74
C VAL A 129 -4.27 2.10 3.52
N GLY A 130 -2.95 2.06 3.49
CA GLY A 130 -2.18 2.53 2.35
C GLY A 130 -0.67 2.47 2.56
N PRO A 131 0.11 3.13 1.69
CA PRO A 131 -0.31 3.89 0.52
C PRO A 131 -0.78 3.00 -0.64
N SER A 132 -1.53 3.59 -1.54
CA SER A 132 -1.96 2.96 -2.79
C SER A 132 -1.40 3.70 -4.00
N ALA A 133 -0.88 2.96 -4.97
CA ALA A 133 -0.33 3.55 -6.20
C ALA A 133 -1.37 4.31 -7.05
N ARG A 134 -2.67 4.10 -6.80
CA ARG A 134 -3.78 4.79 -7.49
C ARG A 134 -3.72 6.31 -7.39
N PHE A 135 -3.06 6.85 -6.37
CA PHE A 135 -2.89 8.28 -6.15
C PHE A 135 -1.67 8.89 -6.87
N LEU A 136 -0.86 8.08 -7.52
CA LEU A 136 0.22 8.60 -8.37
C LEU A 136 -0.35 9.29 -9.61
N PRO A 137 0.18 10.45 -10.03
CA PRO A 137 -0.37 11.22 -11.15
C PRO A 137 -0.63 10.42 -12.43
N PRO A 138 0.27 9.52 -12.89
CA PRO A 138 -0.01 8.69 -14.06
C PRO A 138 -1.20 7.75 -13.87
N MET A 139 -1.33 7.12 -12.69
CA MET A 139 -2.45 6.20 -12.40
C MET A 139 -3.77 6.95 -12.28
N ALA A 140 -3.77 8.14 -11.66
CA ALA A 140 -4.94 8.99 -11.59
C ALA A 140 -5.37 9.50 -12.98
N ALA A 141 -4.44 9.76 -13.89
CA ALA A 141 -4.75 10.13 -15.28
C ALA A 141 -5.41 8.96 -16.03
N VAL A 142 -4.89 7.73 -15.86
CA VAL A 142 -5.52 6.51 -16.40
C VAL A 142 -6.94 6.38 -15.89
N LYS A 143 -7.16 6.49 -14.58
CA LYS A 143 -8.50 6.37 -13.97
C LYS A 143 -9.49 7.39 -14.53
N ARG A 144 -9.09 8.66 -14.64
CA ARG A 144 -9.93 9.71 -15.26
C ARG A 144 -10.28 9.38 -16.71
N ALA A 145 -9.33 8.87 -17.48
CA ALA A 145 -9.57 8.47 -18.88
C ALA A 145 -10.57 7.32 -18.99
N LEU A 146 -10.51 6.35 -18.07
CA LEU A 146 -11.47 5.24 -17.98
C LEU A 146 -12.86 5.76 -17.59
N GLU A 147 -12.96 6.62 -16.60
CA GLU A 147 -14.23 7.24 -16.16
C GLU A 147 -14.86 8.09 -17.26
N ALA A 148 -14.05 8.74 -18.09
CA ALA A 148 -14.51 9.44 -19.29
C ALA A 148 -14.91 8.49 -20.45
N GLY A 149 -14.76 7.16 -20.28
CA GLY A 149 -15.14 6.16 -21.27
C GLY A 149 -14.27 6.16 -22.53
N LEU A 150 -13.02 6.71 -22.45
CA LEU A 150 -12.17 6.88 -23.63
C LEU A 150 -11.92 5.57 -24.39
N ILE A 151 -11.66 4.47 -23.68
CA ILE A 151 -11.40 3.17 -24.29
C ILE A 151 -12.57 2.19 -24.13
N GLY A 152 -13.70 2.62 -23.56
CA GLY A 152 -14.82 1.75 -23.18
C GLY A 152 -14.51 0.91 -21.93
N ALA A 153 -15.29 -0.14 -21.68
CA ALA A 153 -15.07 -1.02 -20.53
C ALA A 153 -13.76 -1.83 -20.73
N PRO A 154 -12.80 -1.71 -19.81
CA PRO A 154 -11.52 -2.42 -19.96
C PRO A 154 -11.70 -3.93 -19.75
N PHE A 155 -11.02 -4.74 -20.56
CA PHE A 155 -11.01 -6.19 -20.45
C PHE A 155 -9.62 -6.80 -20.24
N SER A 156 -8.55 -6.02 -20.37
CA SER A 156 -7.18 -6.48 -20.11
C SER A 156 -6.37 -5.40 -19.44
N LEU A 157 -5.66 -5.78 -18.36
CA LEU A 157 -4.73 -4.91 -17.66
C LEU A 157 -3.40 -5.63 -17.43
N ARG A 158 -2.31 -4.94 -17.72
CA ARG A 158 -0.96 -5.35 -17.35
C ARG A 158 -0.29 -4.24 -16.55
N VAL A 159 0.21 -4.56 -15.37
CA VAL A 159 0.99 -3.66 -14.52
C VAL A 159 2.34 -4.27 -14.23
N CYS A 160 3.38 -3.45 -14.24
CA CYS A 160 4.74 -3.83 -13.87
C CYS A 160 5.28 -2.83 -12.86
N HIS A 161 5.85 -3.32 -11.76
CA HIS A 161 6.46 -2.51 -10.72
C HIS A 161 7.91 -2.91 -10.44
N HIS A 162 8.83 -1.99 -10.70
CA HIS A 162 10.24 -2.09 -10.38
C HIS A 162 10.52 -1.34 -9.09
N HIS A 163 10.68 -2.04 -7.97
CA HIS A 163 10.76 -1.42 -6.63
C HIS A 163 12.20 -1.14 -6.16
N GLY A 164 13.21 -1.58 -6.87
CA GLY A 164 14.59 -1.55 -6.38
C GLY A 164 15.05 -2.93 -5.91
N THR A 165 15.85 -3.01 -4.86
CA THR A 165 16.34 -4.28 -4.33
C THR A 165 15.93 -4.50 -2.90
N ILE A 166 15.83 -5.78 -2.51
CA ILE A 166 15.50 -6.18 -1.14
C ILE A 166 16.58 -5.77 -0.14
N ASP A 167 17.76 -5.47 -0.62
CA ASP A 167 18.90 -5.04 0.19
C ASP A 167 18.61 -3.78 1.01
N VAL A 168 17.64 -2.95 0.60
CA VAL A 168 17.19 -1.78 1.38
C VAL A 168 16.65 -2.14 2.78
N PHE A 169 16.28 -3.41 3.00
CA PHE A 169 15.78 -3.89 4.28
C PHE A 169 16.76 -4.79 5.03
N LYS A 170 18.04 -4.75 4.71
CA LYS A 170 19.08 -5.55 5.39
C LYS A 170 19.10 -5.35 6.90
N GLN A 171 18.78 -4.15 7.35
CA GLN A 171 18.80 -3.76 8.76
C GLN A 171 17.51 -4.11 9.49
N ASN A 172 16.45 -4.49 8.78
CA ASN A 172 15.14 -4.81 9.34
C ASN A 172 14.97 -6.34 9.38
N ASP A 173 15.58 -6.98 10.35
CA ASP A 173 15.56 -8.46 10.46
C ASP A 173 14.14 -9.01 10.59
N TRP A 174 13.24 -8.31 11.28
CA TRP A 174 11.85 -8.73 11.40
C TRP A 174 11.11 -8.80 10.06
N TYR A 175 11.38 -7.88 9.13
CA TYR A 175 10.75 -7.90 7.80
C TYR A 175 11.16 -9.15 7.00
N ARG A 176 12.29 -9.75 7.33
CA ARG A 176 12.81 -10.97 6.70
C ARG A 176 12.16 -12.24 7.26
N ASP A 177 11.43 -12.15 8.38
CA ASP A 177 10.64 -13.27 8.89
C ASP A 177 9.47 -13.55 7.93
N PRO A 178 9.33 -14.78 7.38
CA PRO A 178 8.24 -15.12 6.46
C PRO A 178 6.83 -14.84 7.00
N LYS A 179 6.65 -14.84 8.33
CA LYS A 179 5.36 -14.51 8.95
C LYS A 179 4.94 -13.06 8.73
N GLU A 180 5.88 -12.16 8.44
CA GLU A 180 5.60 -10.74 8.15
C GLU A 180 5.19 -10.50 6.69
N GLY A 181 5.06 -11.56 5.89
CA GLY A 181 4.45 -11.54 4.56
C GLY A 181 5.36 -11.20 3.40
N GLY A 182 6.53 -10.62 3.66
CA GLY A 182 7.53 -10.32 2.63
C GLY A 182 7.06 -9.47 1.44
N PRO A 183 7.87 -9.41 0.38
CA PRO A 183 7.52 -8.69 -0.85
C PRO A 183 6.25 -9.20 -1.52
N GLU A 184 5.92 -10.48 -1.41
CA GLU A 184 4.76 -11.10 -2.02
C GLU A 184 3.46 -10.39 -1.58
N LEU A 185 3.34 -10.06 -0.28
CA LEU A 185 2.20 -9.31 0.22
C LEU A 185 2.39 -7.81 0.05
N SER A 186 3.56 -7.28 0.39
CA SER A 186 3.78 -5.83 0.40
C SER A 186 3.81 -5.20 -1.00
N LEU A 187 4.36 -5.87 -2.02
CA LEU A 187 4.32 -5.42 -3.42
C LEU A 187 3.10 -5.96 -4.15
N GLY A 188 2.67 -7.19 -3.85
CA GLY A 188 1.42 -7.76 -4.37
C GLY A 188 0.22 -6.85 -4.13
N TRP A 189 0.19 -6.18 -2.97
CA TRP A 189 -0.78 -5.14 -2.65
C TRP A 189 -1.00 -4.15 -3.78
N TYR A 190 0.06 -3.57 -4.32
CA TYR A 190 -0.05 -2.52 -5.34
C TYR A 190 -0.69 -3.01 -6.64
N GLY A 191 -0.28 -4.19 -7.12
CA GLY A 191 -0.80 -4.72 -8.38
C GLY A 191 -2.26 -5.14 -8.28
N ILE A 192 -2.63 -5.77 -7.16
CA ILE A 192 -4.01 -6.21 -6.90
C ILE A 192 -4.92 -4.99 -6.69
N ASP A 193 -4.46 -4.00 -5.90
CA ASP A 193 -5.18 -2.74 -5.71
C ASP A 193 -5.45 -2.02 -7.05
N LEU A 194 -4.44 -1.92 -7.92
CA LEU A 194 -4.62 -1.31 -9.23
C LEU A 194 -5.56 -2.12 -10.13
N ALA A 195 -5.51 -3.46 -10.08
CA ALA A 195 -6.43 -4.30 -10.84
C ALA A 195 -7.88 -4.05 -10.43
N LEU A 196 -8.19 -4.13 -9.14
CA LEU A 196 -9.52 -3.86 -8.61
C LEU A 196 -9.99 -2.43 -8.94
N HIS A 197 -9.11 -1.45 -8.76
CA HIS A 197 -9.44 -0.03 -8.96
C HIS A 197 -9.67 0.35 -10.43
N LEU A 198 -8.84 -0.14 -11.35
CA LEU A 198 -8.87 0.25 -12.75
C LEU A 198 -9.82 -0.61 -13.57
N MET A 199 -9.91 -1.91 -13.28
CA MET A 199 -10.88 -2.79 -13.96
C MET A 199 -12.31 -2.57 -13.45
N GLY A 200 -12.47 -2.10 -12.20
CA GLY A 200 -13.79 -1.87 -11.60
C GLY A 200 -14.59 -3.16 -11.37
N ASP A 201 -13.90 -4.27 -11.17
CA ASP A 201 -14.46 -5.62 -11.10
C ASP A 201 -13.78 -6.42 -9.97
N LYS A 202 -14.37 -7.55 -9.59
CA LYS A 202 -13.82 -8.47 -8.60
C LYS A 202 -12.92 -9.51 -9.26
N VAL A 203 -11.97 -10.04 -8.49
CA VAL A 203 -11.12 -11.15 -8.91
C VAL A 203 -11.82 -12.47 -8.60
N LYS A 204 -12.03 -13.30 -9.64
CA LYS A 204 -12.65 -14.62 -9.57
C LYS A 204 -11.65 -15.71 -9.21
N MET A 205 -10.47 -15.66 -9.82
CA MET A 205 -9.39 -16.62 -9.55
C MET A 205 -8.02 -16.00 -9.80
N VAL A 206 -7.00 -16.58 -9.19
CA VAL A 206 -5.62 -16.12 -9.29
C VAL A 206 -4.67 -17.27 -9.57
N PHE A 207 -3.68 -17.02 -10.42
CA PHE A 207 -2.48 -17.83 -10.58
C PHE A 207 -1.26 -16.97 -10.35
N ALA A 208 -0.26 -17.50 -9.65
CA ALA A 208 0.98 -16.76 -9.44
C ALA A 208 2.22 -17.65 -9.57
N LYS A 209 3.32 -17.02 -9.94
CA LYS A 209 4.67 -17.58 -9.89
C LYS A 209 5.61 -16.59 -9.23
N TYR A 210 6.23 -17.01 -8.14
CA TYR A 210 7.27 -16.25 -7.47
C TYR A 210 8.60 -16.97 -7.54
N GLY A 211 9.69 -16.23 -7.42
CA GLY A 211 11.04 -16.76 -7.39
C GLY A 211 12.00 -15.80 -6.71
N ASN A 212 13.13 -16.35 -6.27
CA ASN A 212 14.25 -15.57 -5.74
C ASN A 212 15.41 -15.68 -6.73
N TYR A 213 15.66 -14.60 -7.46
CA TYR A 213 16.60 -14.60 -8.58
C TYR A 213 17.86 -13.77 -8.31
N THR A 214 17.79 -12.78 -7.43
CA THR A 214 18.91 -11.83 -7.20
C THR A 214 19.36 -11.76 -5.76
N SER A 215 18.61 -12.37 -4.83
CA SER A 215 18.89 -12.37 -3.39
C SER A 215 18.95 -13.81 -2.84
N PRO A 216 19.92 -14.64 -3.31
CA PRO A 216 20.04 -16.03 -2.87
C PRO A 216 20.15 -16.12 -1.35
N GLY A 217 19.42 -17.06 -0.76
CA GLY A 217 19.35 -17.23 0.70
C GLY A 217 18.38 -16.30 1.43
N SER A 218 17.68 -15.41 0.71
CA SER A 218 16.55 -14.68 1.29
C SER A 218 15.37 -15.64 1.57
N PRO A 219 14.67 -15.49 2.69
CA PRO A 219 13.54 -16.35 3.03
C PRO A 219 12.28 -16.06 2.19
N PHE A 220 12.27 -15.02 1.39
CA PHE A 220 11.15 -14.61 0.55
C PHE A 220 11.56 -14.37 -0.90
N MET A 221 10.56 -14.29 -1.78
CA MET A 221 10.74 -14.14 -3.22
C MET A 221 10.94 -12.69 -3.61
N ASP A 222 11.93 -12.41 -4.45
CA ASP A 222 12.28 -11.07 -4.91
C ASP A 222 11.61 -10.66 -6.22
N CYS A 223 11.05 -11.62 -6.94
CA CYS A 223 10.35 -11.39 -8.19
C CYS A 223 9.09 -12.25 -8.28
N GLY A 224 8.09 -11.78 -9.02
CA GLY A 224 6.91 -12.59 -9.24
C GLY A 224 5.96 -12.03 -10.29
N ARG A 225 5.08 -12.90 -10.73
CA ARG A 225 3.96 -12.57 -11.58
C ARG A 225 2.67 -13.12 -10.98
N ILE A 226 1.66 -12.27 -10.93
CA ILE A 226 0.29 -12.62 -10.56
C ILE A 226 -0.58 -12.44 -11.81
N VAL A 227 -1.42 -13.43 -12.11
CA VAL A 227 -2.45 -13.36 -13.17
C VAL A 227 -3.80 -13.54 -12.50
N MET A 228 -4.73 -12.66 -12.80
CA MET A 228 -6.08 -12.62 -12.22
C MET A 228 -7.12 -12.71 -13.32
N GLU A 229 -8.08 -13.61 -13.19
CA GLU A 229 -9.32 -13.60 -13.97
C GLU A 229 -10.36 -12.79 -13.21
N MET A 230 -11.02 -11.87 -13.90
CA MET A 230 -12.04 -11.01 -13.31
C MET A 230 -13.43 -11.66 -13.45
N GLU A 231 -14.36 -11.37 -12.54
CA GLU A 231 -15.70 -11.99 -12.54
C GLU A 231 -16.50 -11.69 -13.82
N GLN A 232 -16.35 -10.49 -14.38
CA GLN A 232 -17.05 -10.07 -15.60
C GLN A 232 -16.32 -10.47 -16.90
N GLY A 233 -15.27 -11.29 -16.83
CA GLY A 233 -14.61 -11.89 -17.98
C GLY A 233 -13.38 -11.15 -18.50
N GLY A 234 -12.85 -10.21 -17.76
CA GLY A 234 -11.54 -9.58 -18.05
C GLY A 234 -10.38 -10.34 -17.41
N ALA A 235 -9.15 -9.92 -17.72
CA ALA A 235 -7.94 -10.42 -17.09
C ALA A 235 -7.00 -9.27 -16.69
N ALA A 236 -6.35 -9.43 -15.55
CA ALA A 236 -5.29 -8.54 -15.11
C ALA A 236 -4.01 -9.31 -14.78
N SER A 237 -2.86 -8.70 -15.00
CA SER A 237 -1.59 -9.25 -14.56
C SER A 237 -0.73 -8.20 -13.87
N PHE A 238 0.05 -8.68 -12.91
CA PHE A 238 0.99 -7.85 -12.17
C PHE A 238 2.35 -8.51 -12.13
N ASP A 239 3.37 -7.81 -12.63
CA ASP A 239 4.77 -8.20 -12.52
C ASP A 239 5.45 -7.38 -11.43
N MET A 240 5.96 -8.03 -10.39
CA MET A 240 6.73 -7.38 -9.34
C MET A 240 8.21 -7.73 -9.44
N TYR A 241 9.05 -6.71 -9.36
CA TYR A 241 10.50 -6.84 -9.36
C TYR A 241 11.11 -6.09 -8.18
N PHE A 242 11.52 -6.84 -7.17
CA PHE A 242 12.25 -6.33 -6.01
C PHE A 242 13.74 -6.66 -6.13
N CYS A 243 14.23 -6.65 -7.35
CA CYS A 243 15.56 -7.05 -7.74
C CYS A 243 16.25 -6.04 -8.66
N ASN A 244 15.63 -4.89 -8.91
CA ASN A 244 16.12 -3.92 -9.88
C ASN A 244 17.23 -3.05 -9.29
N ARG A 245 18.46 -3.24 -9.78
CA ARG A 245 19.65 -2.47 -9.37
C ARG A 245 19.99 -1.34 -10.33
N ILE A 246 19.23 -1.19 -11.40
CA ILE A 246 19.43 -0.15 -12.41
C ILE A 246 18.41 0.96 -12.27
N ASN A 247 18.74 2.11 -12.80
CA ASN A 247 17.84 3.24 -12.89
C ASN A 247 16.76 2.97 -13.95
N TYR A 248 15.56 2.62 -13.51
CA TYR A 248 14.43 2.24 -14.35
C TYR A 248 13.13 2.82 -13.80
N PRO A 249 12.20 3.31 -14.64
CA PRO A 249 10.91 3.80 -14.17
C PRO A 249 10.19 2.75 -13.33
N ALA A 250 9.77 3.15 -12.13
CA ALA A 250 9.17 2.23 -11.16
C ALA A 250 7.89 1.58 -11.69
N TRP A 251 7.13 2.27 -12.54
CA TRP A 251 5.82 1.83 -12.98
C TRP A 251 5.68 1.78 -14.50
N GLN A 252 5.11 0.70 -14.99
CA GLN A 252 4.58 0.55 -16.34
C GLN A 252 3.18 -0.05 -16.26
N LEU A 253 2.32 0.34 -17.18
CA LEU A 253 0.94 -0.12 -17.25
C LEU A 253 0.47 -0.14 -18.70
N GLU A 254 -0.35 -1.12 -19.05
CA GLU A 254 -1.13 -1.15 -20.26
C GLU A 254 -2.54 -1.64 -19.92
N ILE A 255 -3.56 -0.89 -20.33
CA ILE A 255 -4.97 -1.25 -20.16
C ILE A 255 -5.69 -1.13 -21.47
N VAL A 256 -6.41 -2.17 -21.85
CA VAL A 256 -7.05 -2.36 -23.15
C VAL A 256 -8.57 -2.40 -22.99
N GLY A 257 -9.25 -1.63 -23.80
CA GLY A 257 -10.70 -1.65 -23.96
C GLY A 257 -11.11 -1.74 -25.43
N PRO A 258 -12.41 -1.88 -25.73
CA PRO A 258 -12.89 -2.08 -27.09
C PRO A 258 -12.66 -0.89 -28.04
N LYS A 259 -12.36 0.30 -27.50
CA LYS A 259 -12.15 1.53 -28.29
C LYS A 259 -10.69 1.99 -28.31
N GLY A 260 -9.76 1.29 -27.66
CA GLY A 260 -8.37 1.68 -27.63
C GLY A 260 -7.57 1.15 -26.44
N VAL A 261 -6.38 1.70 -26.28
CA VAL A 261 -5.39 1.31 -25.27
C VAL A 261 -4.87 2.55 -24.55
N ILE A 262 -4.75 2.47 -23.22
CA ILE A 262 -4.02 3.46 -22.43
C ILE A 262 -2.76 2.80 -21.93
N SER A 263 -1.60 3.49 -22.02
CA SER A 263 -0.35 2.97 -21.49
C SER A 263 0.45 4.00 -20.72
N ILE A 264 1.15 3.51 -19.69
CA ILE A 264 2.25 4.20 -19.02
C ILE A 264 3.52 3.46 -19.41
N HIS A 265 4.37 4.08 -20.19
CA HIS A 265 5.59 3.44 -20.70
C HIS A 265 6.82 4.32 -20.49
N ARG A 266 8.00 3.69 -20.55
CA ARG A 266 9.27 4.38 -20.44
C ARG A 266 9.46 5.36 -21.60
N ALA A 267 9.90 6.58 -21.26
CA ALA A 267 10.15 7.66 -22.22
C ALA A 267 11.51 8.36 -21.95
N GLY A 268 12.52 7.58 -21.58
CA GLY A 268 13.84 8.06 -21.20
C GLY A 268 14.43 7.25 -20.04
N GLU A 269 15.49 7.72 -19.41
CA GLU A 269 16.13 6.97 -18.32
C GLU A 269 15.20 6.80 -17.10
N ASN A 270 14.59 7.91 -16.65
CA ASN A 270 13.74 7.95 -15.45
C ASN A 270 12.38 8.56 -15.69
N ALA A 271 11.97 8.69 -16.94
CA ALA A 271 10.72 9.33 -17.31
C ALA A 271 9.72 8.30 -17.85
N THR A 272 8.44 8.55 -17.61
CA THR A 272 7.34 7.83 -18.22
C THR A 272 6.41 8.81 -18.94
N LYS A 273 5.74 8.30 -19.99
CA LYS A 273 4.62 8.97 -20.65
C LYS A 273 3.35 8.18 -20.41
N THR A 274 2.26 8.89 -20.16
CA THR A 274 0.92 8.31 -20.09
C THR A 274 0.19 8.71 -21.37
N VAL A 275 -0.17 7.74 -22.18
CA VAL A 275 -0.72 7.98 -23.51
C VAL A 275 -1.97 7.13 -23.77
N VAL A 276 -2.83 7.61 -24.66
CA VAL A 276 -3.96 6.86 -25.19
C VAL A 276 -3.83 6.71 -26.71
N SER A 277 -4.05 5.48 -27.20
CA SER A 277 -4.22 5.16 -28.63
C SER A 277 -5.67 4.73 -28.82
N LEU A 278 -6.40 5.38 -29.71
CA LEU A 278 -7.81 5.08 -29.96
C LEU A 278 -7.97 4.38 -31.31
N ASP A 279 -8.97 3.53 -31.41
CA ASP A 279 -9.32 2.85 -32.66
C ASP A 279 -9.61 3.86 -33.77
N GLY A 280 -9.04 3.62 -34.97
CA GLY A 280 -9.15 4.52 -36.11
C GLY A 280 -8.33 5.81 -36.03
N ALA A 281 -7.63 6.11 -34.93
CA ALA A 281 -6.78 7.28 -34.81
C ALA A 281 -5.33 6.99 -35.24
N ALA A 282 -4.68 7.97 -35.90
CA ALA A 282 -3.25 7.87 -36.19
C ALA A 282 -2.41 8.20 -34.94
N GLY A 283 -1.58 7.25 -34.49
CA GLY A 283 -0.65 7.48 -33.38
C GLY A 283 -1.30 7.50 -31.99
N TYR A 284 -0.66 8.17 -31.06
CA TYR A 284 -1.10 8.28 -29.68
C TYR A 284 -1.22 9.74 -29.23
N LYS A 285 -2.00 9.97 -28.18
CA LYS A 285 -2.15 11.27 -27.52
C LYS A 285 -1.68 11.16 -26.06
N GLU A 286 -0.85 12.09 -25.62
CA GLU A 286 -0.50 12.18 -24.19
C GLU A 286 -1.71 12.60 -23.37
N LEU A 287 -1.92 11.90 -22.25
CA LEU A 287 -2.94 12.26 -21.27
C LEU A 287 -2.39 13.32 -20.32
N PRO A 288 -3.16 14.37 -20.00
CA PRO A 288 -2.75 15.36 -19.02
C PRO A 288 -2.65 14.71 -17.64
N LEU A 289 -1.49 14.86 -17.01
CA LEU A 289 -1.31 14.40 -15.64
C LEU A 289 -1.88 15.42 -14.66
N PRO A 290 -2.54 14.97 -13.57
CA PRO A 290 -2.85 15.85 -12.46
C PRO A 290 -1.56 16.40 -11.83
N GLU A 291 -1.67 17.52 -11.14
CA GLU A 291 -0.56 18.07 -10.38
C GLU A 291 -0.01 17.03 -9.40
N LYS A 292 1.32 16.93 -9.29
CA LYS A 292 1.95 16.02 -8.36
C LYS A 292 1.68 16.48 -6.93
N THR A 293 0.94 15.69 -6.18
CA THR A 293 0.73 15.92 -4.76
C THR A 293 1.99 15.51 -4.00
N PRO A 294 2.68 16.42 -3.31
CA PRO A 294 3.71 16.03 -2.35
C PRO A 294 3.12 15.06 -1.32
N HIS A 295 3.89 14.04 -0.94
CA HIS A 295 3.42 13.05 0.03
C HIS A 295 2.08 12.41 -0.36
N TRP A 296 2.01 11.83 -1.56
CA TRP A 296 0.82 11.12 -2.07
C TRP A 296 0.32 10.03 -1.11
N GLU A 297 1.17 9.52 -0.23
CA GLU A 297 0.86 8.61 0.84
C GLU A 297 -0.05 9.20 1.93
N MET A 298 -0.25 10.53 1.93
CA MET A 298 -1.10 11.26 2.88
C MET A 298 -2.54 11.44 2.40
N PHE A 299 -3.00 10.75 1.35
CA PHE A 299 -4.35 10.87 0.78
C PHE A 299 -5.47 10.75 1.84
N TRP A 300 -5.29 9.85 2.78
CA TRP A 300 -6.24 9.55 3.85
C TRP A 300 -6.45 10.71 4.86
N VAL A 301 -5.45 11.57 5.00
CA VAL A 301 -5.53 12.71 5.95
C VAL A 301 -6.66 13.65 5.59
N ASP A 302 -6.79 13.99 4.30
CA ASP A 302 -7.85 14.88 3.84
C ASP A 302 -9.22 14.20 3.94
N GLU A 303 -9.29 12.88 3.78
CA GLU A 303 -10.51 12.08 3.97
C GLU A 303 -10.96 12.07 5.44
N PHE A 304 -10.02 11.95 6.38
CA PHE A 304 -10.34 12.03 7.81
C PHE A 304 -10.70 13.47 8.22
N VAL A 305 -9.91 14.46 7.84
CA VAL A 305 -10.13 15.88 8.20
C VAL A 305 -11.48 16.38 7.70
N GLN A 306 -11.87 15.99 6.49
CA GLN A 306 -13.11 16.44 5.84
C GLN A 306 -14.30 15.50 6.10
N GLY A 307 -14.12 14.40 6.82
CA GLY A 307 -15.17 13.41 7.08
C GLY A 307 -15.67 12.68 5.81
N ARG A 308 -14.85 12.66 4.73
CA ARG A 308 -15.20 11.99 3.48
C ARG A 308 -15.10 10.46 3.62
N GLU A 309 -15.75 9.74 2.72
CA GLU A 309 -15.53 8.29 2.59
C GLU A 309 -14.04 7.98 2.36
N LEU A 310 -13.60 6.86 2.93
CA LEU A 310 -12.23 6.40 2.76
C LEU A 310 -12.09 5.72 1.40
N SER A 311 -11.09 6.14 0.63
CA SER A 311 -10.76 5.52 -0.66
C SER A 311 -10.24 4.10 -0.52
N VAL A 312 -9.61 3.79 0.63
CA VAL A 312 -9.09 2.45 0.96
C VAL A 312 -9.48 2.11 2.39
N THR A 313 -10.64 1.46 2.55
CA THR A 313 -11.19 1.02 3.84
C THR A 313 -10.52 -0.27 4.32
N ALA A 314 -10.74 -0.63 5.60
CA ALA A 314 -10.32 -1.94 6.12
C ALA A 314 -10.95 -3.12 5.35
N GLU A 315 -12.23 -3.02 4.96
CA GLU A 315 -12.88 -4.08 4.17
C GLU A 315 -12.27 -4.23 2.78
N TYR A 316 -11.98 -3.12 2.11
CA TYR A 316 -11.25 -3.15 0.83
C TYR A 316 -9.85 -3.76 0.99
N ALA A 317 -9.14 -3.35 2.04
CA ALA A 317 -7.82 -3.87 2.38
C ALA A 317 -7.84 -5.38 2.69
N ARG A 318 -8.90 -5.86 3.35
CA ARG A 318 -9.16 -7.29 3.56
C ARG A 318 -9.25 -8.02 2.22
N GLN A 319 -10.03 -7.51 1.27
CA GLN A 319 -10.15 -8.10 -0.06
C GLN A 319 -8.80 -8.19 -0.77
N VAL A 320 -8.02 -7.09 -0.82
CA VAL A 320 -6.68 -7.09 -1.42
C VAL A 320 -5.76 -8.11 -0.75
N THR A 321 -5.82 -8.21 0.58
CA THR A 321 -5.00 -9.16 1.35
C THR A 321 -5.36 -10.61 1.03
N LEU A 322 -6.65 -10.95 0.97
CA LEU A 322 -7.10 -12.31 0.64
C LEU A 322 -6.64 -12.74 -0.76
N ILE A 323 -6.69 -11.83 -1.74
CA ILE A 323 -6.19 -12.09 -3.09
C ILE A 323 -4.66 -12.29 -3.06
N SER A 324 -3.93 -11.48 -2.30
CA SER A 324 -2.47 -11.61 -2.13
C SER A 324 -2.07 -12.95 -1.52
N LEU A 325 -2.82 -13.40 -0.49
CA LEU A 325 -2.60 -14.70 0.16
C LEU A 325 -2.92 -15.86 -0.79
N ALA A 326 -4.01 -15.77 -1.56
CA ALA A 326 -4.36 -16.74 -2.60
C ALA A 326 -3.29 -16.81 -3.69
N ALA A 327 -2.72 -15.67 -4.10
CA ALA A 327 -1.60 -15.63 -5.05
C ALA A 327 -0.36 -16.34 -4.49
N ARG A 328 -0.03 -16.15 -3.21
CA ARG A 328 1.06 -16.85 -2.53
C ARG A 328 0.81 -18.36 -2.48
N ASP A 329 -0.42 -18.79 -2.17
CA ASP A 329 -0.80 -20.20 -2.16
C ASP A 329 -0.74 -20.80 -3.57
N SER A 330 -1.18 -20.08 -4.59
CA SER A 330 -1.05 -20.47 -5.99
C SER A 330 0.42 -20.71 -6.38
N ALA A 331 1.29 -19.78 -6.04
CA ALA A 331 2.72 -19.90 -6.35
C ALA A 331 3.37 -21.11 -5.64
N ARG A 332 2.97 -21.39 -4.39
CA ARG A 332 3.47 -22.51 -3.59
C ARG A 332 3.00 -23.85 -4.13
N THR A 333 1.74 -23.95 -4.58
CA THR A 333 1.12 -25.20 -5.02
C THR A 333 1.22 -25.45 -6.52
N GLY A 334 1.53 -24.42 -7.31
CA GLY A 334 1.50 -24.47 -8.78
C GLY A 334 0.09 -24.57 -9.37
N ARG A 335 -0.94 -24.24 -8.60
CA ARG A 335 -2.35 -24.36 -9.00
C ARG A 335 -3.05 -23.01 -9.03
N VAL A 336 -4.09 -22.92 -9.86
CA VAL A 336 -5.03 -21.80 -9.80
C VAL A 336 -5.81 -21.86 -8.48
N VAL A 337 -6.00 -20.72 -7.85
CA VAL A 337 -6.82 -20.59 -6.63
C VAL A 337 -8.06 -19.77 -6.95
N ALA A 338 -9.23 -20.35 -6.74
CA ALA A 338 -10.50 -19.63 -6.84
C ALA A 338 -10.74 -18.79 -5.59
N LEU A 339 -11.30 -17.62 -5.78
CA LEU A 339 -11.72 -16.75 -4.67
C LEU A 339 -13.23 -16.91 -4.48
N SER A 340 -13.64 -17.15 -3.25
CA SER A 340 -15.06 -17.17 -2.90
C SER A 340 -15.60 -15.74 -2.98
N SER A 341 -16.67 -15.53 -3.72
CA SER A 341 -17.43 -14.27 -3.81
C SER A 341 -17.97 -13.82 -2.46
#